data_d034ae860b7ab053403006e8a2a6b40b
#
_entry.id   d034ae860b7ab053403006e8a2a6b40b
#
_cell.length_a   1.000
_cell.length_b   1.000
_cell.length_c   1.000
_cell.angle_alpha   90.00
_cell.angle_beta   90.00
_cell.angle_gamma   90.00
#
_symmetry.space_group_name_H-M   'P 1'
#
loop_
_entity.id
_entity.type
_entity.pdbx_description
1 polymer ?
#
loop_
_entity_poly.entity_id
_entity_poly.type
_entity_poly.pdbx_seq_one_letter_code
_entity_poly.pdbx_strand_id
1 'polypeptide(L)'
;STSSLAIGVAAASEFREPIVLATLAGLVAGALSMAAGEYVSVSSQTDVEHADIEREKIELDEMPELELQRLATIYEERGLKKETALLVAKELTAHDALGAHIRDELGINEISQANPLQAAMASGVAFTVGGILPLLVTLFFPVHNMEYYLYGLAILFLGFLGALAAKTGGSNIVKAVIRVTFWGTIAMVLTAIVGHLFGVQVA
;
A
#
# COMPACT_ATOMS: atom_id res chain seq x y z
N SER A 1 -9.83 6.79 -6.79
CA SER A 1 -10.07 8.02 -5.99
C SER A 1 -10.20 9.26 -6.87
N THR A 2 -9.20 9.64 -7.69
CA THR A 2 -9.28 10.84 -8.54
C THR A 2 -10.42 10.76 -9.55
N SER A 3 -10.62 9.62 -10.21
CA SER A 3 -11.78 9.41 -11.10
C SER A 3 -13.11 9.53 -10.37
N SER A 4 -13.22 8.99 -9.17
CA SER A 4 -14.45 9.07 -8.35
C SER A 4 -14.76 10.52 -7.99
N LEU A 5 -13.77 11.31 -7.57
CA LEU A 5 -13.93 12.72 -7.29
C LEU A 5 -14.35 13.51 -8.54
N ALA A 6 -13.67 13.28 -9.67
CA ALA A 6 -13.99 13.91 -10.94
C ALA A 6 -15.42 13.62 -11.39
N ILE A 7 -15.86 12.36 -11.28
CA ILE A 7 -17.25 11.94 -11.61
C ILE A 7 -18.24 12.61 -10.66
N GLY A 8 -17.97 12.66 -9.36
CA GLY A 8 -18.86 13.30 -8.39
C GLY A 8 -19.07 14.79 -8.70
N VAL A 9 -18.01 15.51 -9.06
CA VAL A 9 -18.10 16.93 -9.42
C VAL A 9 -18.71 17.10 -10.82
N ALA A 10 -18.43 16.23 -11.78
CA ALA A 10 -19.05 16.25 -13.11
C ALA A 10 -20.57 16.01 -13.05
N ALA A 11 -21.03 15.17 -12.12
CA ALA A 11 -22.44 14.95 -11.87
C ALA A 11 -23.15 16.14 -11.18
N ALA A 12 -22.37 17.05 -10.57
CA ALA A 12 -22.86 18.23 -9.85
C ALA A 12 -22.74 19.53 -10.65
N SER A 13 -21.96 19.57 -11.74
CA SER A 13 -21.63 20.82 -12.45
C SER A 13 -21.65 20.64 -13.97
N GLU A 14 -22.25 21.61 -14.67
CA GLU A 14 -22.24 21.72 -16.13
C GLU A 14 -20.99 22.50 -16.65
N PHE A 15 -20.17 23.05 -15.77
CA PHE A 15 -18.99 23.84 -16.12
C PHE A 15 -17.71 23.04 -15.98
N ARG A 16 -16.79 23.22 -16.93
CA ARG A 16 -15.50 22.51 -16.96
C ARG A 16 -14.57 22.92 -15.81
N GLU A 17 -14.51 24.20 -15.51
CA GLU A 17 -13.54 24.77 -14.56
C GLU A 17 -13.64 24.14 -13.16
N PRO A 18 -14.82 23.99 -12.54
CA PRO A 18 -14.92 23.31 -11.24
C PRO A 18 -14.49 21.84 -11.29
N ILE A 19 -14.79 21.14 -12.40
CA ILE A 19 -14.44 19.73 -12.56
C ILE A 19 -12.93 19.57 -12.67
N VAL A 20 -12.27 20.39 -13.50
CA VAL A 20 -10.81 20.37 -13.67
C VAL A 20 -10.13 20.78 -12.37
N LEU A 21 -10.58 21.84 -11.72
CA LEU A 21 -9.99 22.33 -10.47
C LEU A 21 -10.09 21.24 -9.37
N ALA A 22 -11.25 20.66 -9.19
CA ALA A 22 -11.45 19.59 -8.20
C ALA A 22 -10.59 18.35 -8.52
N THR A 23 -10.52 17.96 -9.80
CA THR A 23 -9.70 16.82 -10.23
C THR A 23 -8.22 17.06 -10.00
N LEU A 24 -7.72 18.26 -10.33
CA LEU A 24 -6.31 18.64 -10.12
C LEU A 24 -5.99 18.73 -8.63
N ALA A 25 -6.84 19.41 -7.85
CA ALA A 25 -6.67 19.51 -6.40
C ALA A 25 -6.69 18.11 -5.73
N GLY A 26 -7.62 17.25 -6.16
CA GLY A 26 -7.71 15.88 -5.69
C GLY A 26 -6.50 15.02 -6.09
N LEU A 27 -5.93 15.24 -7.28
CA LEU A 27 -4.70 14.58 -7.71
C LEU A 27 -3.51 14.98 -6.82
N VAL A 28 -3.32 16.28 -6.59
CA VAL A 28 -2.21 16.80 -5.77
C VAL A 28 -2.38 16.37 -4.31
N ALA A 29 -3.56 16.59 -3.74
CA ALA A 29 -3.85 16.21 -2.36
C ALA A 29 -3.72 14.70 -2.12
N GLY A 30 -4.23 13.89 -3.07
CA GLY A 30 -4.13 12.45 -3.01
C GLY A 30 -2.70 11.94 -3.13
N ALA A 31 -1.90 12.48 -4.04
CA ALA A 31 -0.49 12.12 -4.19
C ALA A 31 0.32 12.43 -2.92
N LEU A 32 0.13 13.63 -2.34
CA LEU A 32 0.80 14.04 -1.11
C LEU A 32 0.34 13.20 0.09
N SER A 33 -0.97 12.94 0.21
CA SER A 33 -1.53 12.13 1.29
C SER A 33 -1.04 10.67 1.24
N MET A 34 -1.00 10.08 0.03
CA MET A 34 -0.48 8.73 -0.16
C MET A 34 1.02 8.66 0.16
N ALA A 35 1.81 9.62 -0.32
CA ALA A 35 3.24 9.68 -0.03
C ALA A 35 3.51 9.87 1.48
N ALA A 36 2.82 10.80 2.13
CA ALA A 36 2.96 11.05 3.56
C ALA A 36 2.48 9.86 4.41
N GLY A 37 1.35 9.24 4.04
CA GLY A 37 0.83 8.06 4.71
C GLY A 37 1.80 6.88 4.65
N GLU A 38 2.36 6.63 3.48
CA GLU A 38 3.36 5.58 3.27
C GLU A 38 4.65 5.86 4.06
N TYR A 39 5.13 7.11 4.03
CA TYR A 39 6.29 7.52 4.82
C TYR A 39 6.09 7.24 6.31
N VAL A 40 4.97 7.69 6.87
CA VAL A 40 4.66 7.51 8.31
C VAL A 40 4.51 6.03 8.64
N SER A 41 3.81 5.27 7.80
CA SER A 41 3.59 3.83 8.01
C SER A 41 4.91 3.05 8.04
N VAL A 42 5.75 3.25 7.02
CA VAL A 42 7.04 2.56 6.91
C VAL A 42 8.02 3.04 7.98
N SER A 43 8.06 4.35 8.31
CA SER A 43 8.88 4.86 9.42
C SER A 43 8.50 4.24 10.74
N SER A 44 7.17 4.14 11.03
CA SER A 44 6.71 3.53 12.26
C SER A 44 7.07 2.05 12.37
N GLN A 45 7.05 1.31 11.25
CA GLN A 45 7.52 -0.07 11.22
C GLN A 45 9.02 -0.17 11.52
N THR A 46 9.82 0.68 10.88
CA THR A 46 11.27 0.74 11.12
C THR A 46 11.60 1.11 12.58
N ASP A 47 10.87 2.06 13.17
CA ASP A 47 11.06 2.44 14.57
C ASP A 47 10.76 1.27 15.53
N VAL A 48 9.71 0.48 15.26
CA VAL A 48 9.38 -0.72 16.04
C VAL A 48 10.48 -1.79 15.88
N GLU A 49 10.91 -2.07 14.65
CA GLU A 49 12.00 -3.02 14.40
C GLU A 49 13.29 -2.63 15.13
N HIS A 50 13.66 -1.36 15.10
CA HIS A 50 14.83 -0.86 15.86
C HIS A 50 14.66 -1.03 17.36
N ALA A 51 13.48 -0.73 17.90
CA ALA A 51 13.22 -0.91 19.34
C ALA A 51 13.27 -2.38 19.76
N ASP A 52 12.78 -3.29 18.91
CA ASP A 52 12.84 -4.73 19.16
C ASP A 52 14.29 -5.24 19.12
N ILE A 53 15.11 -4.80 18.15
CA ILE A 53 16.53 -5.13 18.06
C ILE A 53 17.31 -4.62 19.30
N GLU A 54 17.04 -3.39 19.75
CA GLU A 54 17.72 -2.87 20.95
C GLU A 54 17.30 -3.63 22.21
N ARG A 55 16.05 -4.06 22.33
CA ARG A 55 15.60 -4.92 23.42
C ARG A 55 16.31 -6.27 23.40
N GLU A 56 16.38 -6.88 22.23
CA GLU A 56 17.04 -8.18 22.01
C GLU A 56 18.53 -8.14 22.44
N LYS A 57 19.24 -7.05 22.11
CA LYS A 57 20.62 -6.85 22.56
C LYS A 57 20.74 -6.87 24.08
N ILE A 58 19.83 -6.19 24.77
CA ILE A 58 19.80 -6.13 26.22
C ILE A 58 19.51 -7.51 26.82
N GLU A 59 18.53 -8.24 26.26
CA GLU A 59 18.15 -9.58 26.73
C GLU A 59 19.30 -10.59 26.54
N LEU A 60 19.99 -10.53 25.40
CA LEU A 60 21.18 -11.34 25.15
C LEU A 60 22.34 -11.06 26.12
N ASP A 61 22.52 -9.80 26.52
CA ASP A 61 23.57 -9.42 27.48
C ASP A 61 23.20 -9.80 28.93
N GLU A 62 21.93 -9.64 29.32
CA GLU A 62 21.46 -9.85 30.69
C GLU A 62 21.11 -11.32 30.97
N MET A 63 20.60 -12.05 29.98
CA MET A 63 20.03 -13.41 30.16
C MET A 63 20.50 -14.40 29.06
N PRO A 64 21.79 -14.54 28.78
CA PRO A 64 22.30 -15.31 27.62
C PRO A 64 21.84 -16.77 27.60
N GLU A 65 21.75 -17.42 28.79
CA GLU A 65 21.30 -18.81 28.87
C GLU A 65 19.81 -18.98 28.55
N LEU A 66 18.98 -17.99 28.91
CA LEU A 66 17.59 -18.00 28.62
C LEU A 66 17.38 -17.80 27.12
N GLU A 67 18.10 -16.87 26.51
CA GLU A 67 18.02 -16.57 25.09
C GLU A 67 18.50 -17.74 24.22
N LEU A 68 19.56 -18.44 24.67
CA LEU A 68 19.98 -19.69 24.03
C LEU A 68 18.85 -20.76 24.03
N GLN A 69 18.10 -20.88 25.16
CA GLN A 69 16.98 -21.82 25.23
C GLN A 69 15.80 -21.37 24.36
N ARG A 70 15.56 -20.06 24.28
CA ARG A 70 14.51 -19.48 23.41
C ARG A 70 14.82 -19.81 21.94
N LEU A 71 16.03 -19.58 21.48
CA LEU A 71 16.46 -19.92 20.13
C LEU A 71 16.35 -21.44 19.87
N ALA A 72 16.75 -22.28 20.83
CA ALA A 72 16.60 -23.72 20.70
C ALA A 72 15.12 -24.13 20.58
N THR A 73 14.22 -23.51 21.36
CA THR A 73 12.78 -23.78 21.28
C THR A 73 12.20 -23.45 19.89
N ILE A 74 12.62 -22.35 19.28
CA ILE A 74 12.20 -22.00 17.90
C ILE A 74 12.55 -23.12 16.92
N TYR A 75 13.72 -23.71 17.05
CA TYR A 75 14.14 -24.82 16.19
C TYR A 75 13.43 -26.15 16.52
N GLU A 76 13.06 -26.39 17.79
CA GLU A 76 12.20 -27.53 18.17
C GLU A 76 10.81 -27.39 17.51
N GLU A 77 10.22 -26.20 17.55
CA GLU A 77 8.92 -25.92 16.91
C GLU A 77 8.98 -26.07 15.38
N ARG A 78 10.14 -25.83 14.78
CA ARG A 78 10.40 -26.10 13.34
C ARG A 78 10.58 -27.59 13.02
N GLY A 79 10.54 -28.48 14.04
CA GLY A 79 10.56 -29.94 13.86
C GLY A 79 11.90 -30.61 14.13
N LEU A 80 12.89 -29.90 14.67
CA LEU A 80 14.13 -30.52 15.10
C LEU A 80 13.93 -31.27 16.44
N LYS A 81 14.73 -32.33 16.65
CA LYS A 81 14.82 -32.96 17.97
C LYS A 81 15.50 -32.01 18.94
N LYS A 82 15.13 -32.05 20.20
CA LYS A 82 15.65 -31.19 21.29
C LYS A 82 17.16 -31.09 21.32
N GLU A 83 17.84 -32.24 21.22
CA GLU A 83 19.31 -32.27 21.25
C GLU A 83 19.92 -31.58 20.03
N THR A 84 19.29 -31.74 18.85
CA THR A 84 19.74 -31.10 17.60
C THR A 84 19.44 -29.61 17.62
N ALA A 85 18.27 -29.22 18.08
CA ALA A 85 17.84 -27.81 18.19
C ALA A 85 18.79 -27.03 19.12
N LEU A 86 19.13 -27.59 20.27
CA LEU A 86 20.10 -26.99 21.20
C LEU A 86 21.51 -26.89 20.61
N LEU A 87 21.96 -27.88 19.85
CA LEU A 87 23.25 -27.84 19.17
C LEU A 87 23.27 -26.72 18.12
N VAL A 88 22.24 -26.63 17.30
CA VAL A 88 22.07 -25.55 16.28
C VAL A 88 22.05 -24.19 16.94
N ALA A 89 21.28 -24.01 18.01
CA ALA A 89 21.20 -22.76 18.74
C ALA A 89 22.58 -22.34 19.29
N LYS A 90 23.35 -23.28 19.88
CA LYS A 90 24.69 -23.01 20.37
C LYS A 90 25.67 -22.59 19.27
N GLU A 91 25.65 -23.26 18.12
CA GLU A 91 26.52 -22.93 16.99
C GLU A 91 26.19 -21.57 16.42
N LEU A 92 24.88 -21.24 16.26
CA LEU A 92 24.45 -19.95 15.78
C LEU A 92 24.76 -18.81 16.76
N THR A 93 24.53 -19.02 18.06
CA THR A 93 24.87 -18.06 19.11
C THR A 93 26.38 -17.80 19.15
N ALA A 94 27.21 -18.82 18.99
CA ALA A 94 28.66 -18.68 18.96
C ALA A 94 29.16 -17.95 17.71
N HIS A 95 28.44 -18.01 16.61
CA HIS A 95 28.76 -17.32 15.35
C HIS A 95 28.30 -15.87 15.35
N ASP A 96 27.01 -15.64 15.58
CA ASP A 96 26.37 -14.32 15.63
C ASP A 96 25.04 -14.44 16.39
N ALA A 97 25.07 -14.26 17.71
CA ALA A 97 23.88 -14.38 18.56
C ALA A 97 22.78 -13.41 18.15
N LEU A 98 23.11 -12.13 18.01
CA LEU A 98 22.12 -11.09 17.66
C LEU A 98 21.51 -11.34 16.29
N GLY A 99 22.33 -11.63 15.29
CA GLY A 99 21.83 -11.91 13.94
C GLY A 99 20.96 -13.16 13.86
N ALA A 100 21.22 -14.18 14.68
CA ALA A 100 20.37 -15.37 14.78
C ALA A 100 18.99 -15.03 15.35
N HIS A 101 18.93 -14.27 16.44
CA HIS A 101 17.66 -13.83 17.05
C HIS A 101 16.88 -12.87 16.17
N ILE A 102 17.53 -11.85 15.59
CA ILE A 102 16.90 -10.92 14.64
C ILE A 102 16.20 -11.68 13.51
N ARG A 103 16.87 -12.69 12.94
CA ARG A 103 16.32 -13.45 11.79
C ARG A 103 15.29 -14.48 12.21
N ASP A 104 15.55 -15.25 13.26
CA ASP A 104 14.77 -16.45 13.59
C ASP A 104 13.66 -16.20 14.60
N GLU A 105 13.80 -15.23 15.48
CA GLU A 105 12.81 -14.81 16.48
C GLU A 105 12.02 -13.59 16.01
N LEU A 106 12.69 -12.49 15.66
CA LEU A 106 12.03 -11.26 15.22
C LEU A 106 11.56 -11.32 13.76
N GLY A 107 12.06 -12.27 12.97
CA GLY A 107 11.70 -12.42 11.55
C GLY A 107 12.21 -11.28 10.66
N ILE A 108 13.15 -10.48 11.16
CA ILE A 108 13.71 -9.33 10.45
C ILE A 108 14.87 -9.82 9.58
N ASN A 109 14.77 -9.62 8.28
CA ASN A 109 15.81 -9.99 7.32
C ASN A 109 16.42 -8.72 6.70
N GLU A 110 17.69 -8.75 6.32
CA GLU A 110 18.37 -7.64 5.64
C GLU A 110 17.65 -7.17 4.36
N ILE A 111 16.93 -8.09 3.69
CA ILE A 111 16.15 -7.83 2.47
C ILE A 111 14.86 -7.03 2.78
N SER A 112 14.39 -7.06 4.02
CA SER A 112 13.14 -6.41 4.44
C SER A 112 13.33 -5.01 5.02
N GLN A 113 14.56 -4.47 5.08
CA GLN A 113 14.78 -3.11 5.55
C GLN A 113 14.09 -2.12 4.61
N ALA A 114 12.90 -1.72 5.01
CA ALA A 114 12.09 -0.80 4.25
C ALA A 114 12.67 0.62 4.34
N ASN A 115 12.77 1.28 3.18
CA ASN A 115 13.19 2.69 3.12
C ASN A 115 11.95 3.58 3.07
N PRO A 116 11.62 4.34 4.13
CA PRO A 116 10.42 5.17 4.19
C PRO A 116 10.32 6.19 3.07
N LEU A 117 11.44 6.82 2.72
CA LEU A 117 11.47 7.84 1.66
C LEU A 117 11.23 7.22 0.28
N GLN A 118 11.84 6.08 0.00
CA GLN A 118 11.63 5.36 -1.25
C GLN A 118 10.19 4.88 -1.39
N ALA A 119 9.59 4.34 -0.32
CA ALA A 119 8.21 3.91 -0.29
C ALA A 119 7.26 5.11 -0.53
N ALA A 120 7.47 6.22 0.14
CA ALA A 120 6.70 7.45 -0.04
C ALA A 120 6.76 7.98 -1.47
N MET A 121 7.94 8.06 -2.05
CA MET A 121 8.13 8.50 -3.43
C MET A 121 7.44 7.56 -4.42
N ALA A 122 7.61 6.26 -4.26
CA ALA A 122 6.95 5.27 -5.11
C ALA A 122 5.42 5.39 -5.03
N SER A 123 4.87 5.55 -3.83
CA SER A 123 3.43 5.71 -3.60
C SER A 123 2.89 7.00 -4.23
N GLY A 124 3.54 8.13 -4.03
CA GLY A 124 3.15 9.43 -4.62
C GLY A 124 3.22 9.43 -6.15
N VAL A 125 4.27 8.86 -6.72
CA VAL A 125 4.43 8.72 -8.18
C VAL A 125 3.35 7.78 -8.75
N ALA A 126 3.12 6.63 -8.13
CA ALA A 126 2.10 5.69 -8.58
C ALA A 126 0.69 6.32 -8.57
N PHE A 127 0.36 7.08 -7.50
CA PHE A 127 -0.90 7.82 -7.43
C PHE A 127 -1.01 8.87 -8.53
N THR A 128 0.05 9.63 -8.76
CA THR A 128 0.09 10.68 -9.80
C THR A 128 -0.11 10.07 -11.19
N VAL A 129 0.61 9.01 -11.52
CA VAL A 129 0.48 8.31 -12.81
C VAL A 129 -0.95 7.78 -13.01
N GLY A 130 -1.53 7.17 -11.97
CA GLY A 130 -2.92 6.69 -12.02
C GLY A 130 -3.96 7.80 -12.13
N GLY A 131 -3.69 8.96 -11.53
CA GLY A 131 -4.59 10.11 -11.50
C GLY A 131 -4.49 11.07 -12.69
N ILE A 132 -3.44 10.96 -13.52
CA ILE A 132 -3.31 11.76 -14.74
C ILE A 132 -4.43 11.46 -15.73
N LEU A 133 -4.83 10.20 -15.89
CA LEU A 133 -5.89 9.83 -16.84
C LEU A 133 -7.21 10.60 -16.61
N PRO A 134 -7.83 10.58 -15.41
CA PRO A 134 -9.05 11.38 -15.19
C PRO A 134 -8.84 12.88 -15.39
N LEU A 135 -7.67 13.42 -15.07
CA LEU A 135 -7.35 14.82 -15.34
C LEU A 135 -7.35 15.13 -16.84
N LEU A 136 -6.71 14.28 -17.66
CA LEU A 136 -6.74 14.43 -19.11
C LEU A 136 -8.16 14.35 -19.68
N VAL A 137 -9.01 13.46 -19.13
CA VAL A 137 -10.40 13.37 -19.54
C VAL A 137 -11.14 14.68 -19.24
N THR A 138 -10.97 15.25 -18.05
CA THR A 138 -11.65 16.51 -17.69
C THR A 138 -11.17 17.70 -18.53
N LEU A 139 -9.93 17.69 -19.00
CA LEU A 139 -9.36 18.74 -19.84
C LEU A 139 -9.84 18.68 -21.29
N PHE A 140 -9.93 17.48 -21.88
CA PHE A 140 -10.06 17.33 -23.33
C PHE A 140 -11.40 16.79 -23.80
N PHE A 141 -12.20 16.13 -22.96
CA PHE A 141 -13.48 15.55 -23.38
C PHE A 141 -14.66 16.53 -23.20
N PRO A 142 -15.78 16.33 -23.94
CA PRO A 142 -16.97 17.17 -23.81
C PRO A 142 -17.57 17.09 -22.40
N VAL A 143 -18.00 18.26 -21.88
CA VAL A 143 -18.57 18.33 -20.52
C VAL A 143 -19.89 17.59 -20.42
N HIS A 144 -20.73 17.72 -21.45
CA HIS A 144 -22.10 17.17 -21.48
C HIS A 144 -22.25 15.68 -21.15
N ASN A 145 -21.20 14.87 -21.38
CA ASN A 145 -21.18 13.43 -21.06
C ASN A 145 -19.91 13.03 -20.31
N MET A 146 -19.30 13.96 -19.60
CA MET A 146 -17.98 13.77 -19.01
C MET A 146 -17.94 12.62 -18.01
N GLU A 147 -18.99 12.43 -17.22
CA GLU A 147 -19.09 11.34 -16.25
C GLU A 147 -19.01 9.95 -16.92
N TYR A 148 -19.63 9.78 -18.11
CA TYR A 148 -19.58 8.52 -18.85
C TYR A 148 -18.18 8.25 -19.42
N TYR A 149 -17.49 9.28 -19.92
CA TYR A 149 -16.10 9.16 -20.39
C TYR A 149 -15.17 8.84 -19.24
N LEU A 150 -15.30 9.54 -18.10
CA LEU A 150 -14.53 9.28 -16.89
C LEU A 150 -14.73 7.84 -16.40
N TYR A 151 -15.99 7.39 -16.31
CA TYR A 151 -16.31 6.03 -15.88
C TYR A 151 -15.75 4.98 -16.82
N GLY A 152 -16.05 5.09 -18.13
CA GLY A 152 -15.63 4.10 -19.13
C GLY A 152 -14.11 3.95 -19.20
N LEU A 153 -13.38 5.08 -19.30
CA LEU A 153 -11.92 5.07 -19.34
C LEU A 153 -11.30 4.62 -18.01
N ALA A 154 -11.90 4.99 -16.86
CA ALA A 154 -11.43 4.52 -15.57
C ALA A 154 -11.56 2.99 -15.43
N ILE A 155 -12.66 2.39 -15.85
CA ILE A 155 -12.86 0.93 -15.81
C ILE A 155 -11.86 0.20 -16.73
N LEU A 156 -11.64 0.70 -17.94
CA LEU A 156 -10.64 0.12 -18.85
C LEU A 156 -9.23 0.20 -18.24
N PHE A 157 -8.88 1.33 -17.68
CA PHE A 157 -7.57 1.54 -17.06
C PHE A 157 -7.38 0.71 -15.79
N LEU A 158 -8.40 0.62 -14.94
CA LEU A 158 -8.40 -0.25 -13.76
C LEU A 158 -8.25 -1.72 -14.15
N GLY A 159 -8.97 -2.15 -15.20
CA GLY A 159 -8.83 -3.51 -15.74
C GLY A 159 -7.42 -3.79 -16.24
N PHE A 160 -6.84 -2.86 -16.98
CA PHE A 160 -5.45 -2.95 -17.45
C PHE A 160 -4.45 -3.02 -16.28
N LEU A 161 -4.55 -2.12 -15.31
CA LEU A 161 -3.69 -2.11 -14.12
C LEU A 161 -3.86 -3.37 -13.28
N GLY A 162 -5.09 -3.85 -13.10
CA GLY A 162 -5.38 -5.10 -12.40
C GLY A 162 -4.76 -6.31 -13.10
N ALA A 163 -4.82 -6.36 -14.43
CA ALA A 163 -4.18 -7.42 -15.22
C ALA A 163 -2.65 -7.35 -15.14
N LEU A 164 -2.08 -6.15 -15.23
CA LEU A 164 -0.64 -5.94 -15.13
C LEU A 164 -0.11 -6.36 -13.74
N ALA A 165 -0.76 -5.89 -12.67
CA ALA A 165 -0.39 -6.24 -11.29
C ALA A 165 -0.49 -7.75 -11.04
N ALA A 166 -1.56 -8.40 -11.53
CA ALA A 166 -1.71 -9.84 -11.42
C ALA A 166 -0.64 -10.62 -12.18
N LYS A 167 -0.27 -10.15 -13.37
CA LYS A 167 0.77 -10.77 -14.20
C LYS A 167 2.14 -10.67 -13.53
N THR A 168 2.49 -9.50 -12.98
CA THR A 168 3.78 -9.29 -12.30
C THR A 168 3.86 -10.03 -10.97
N GLY A 169 2.73 -10.10 -10.21
CA GLY A 169 2.64 -10.83 -8.95
C GLY A 169 2.33 -12.33 -9.06
N GLY A 170 2.27 -12.88 -10.29
CA GLY A 170 2.01 -14.32 -10.49
C GLY A 170 0.60 -14.77 -10.06
N SER A 171 -0.36 -13.85 -9.93
CA SER A 171 -1.71 -14.15 -9.44
C SER A 171 -2.74 -14.30 -10.58
N ASN A 172 -3.97 -14.74 -10.25
CA ASN A 172 -5.01 -14.94 -11.26
C ASN A 172 -5.52 -13.59 -11.80
N ILE A 173 -5.25 -13.33 -13.08
CA ILE A 173 -5.59 -12.08 -13.78
C ILE A 173 -7.09 -11.77 -13.73
N VAL A 174 -7.94 -12.77 -14.02
CA VAL A 174 -9.39 -12.56 -14.08
C VAL A 174 -9.94 -12.15 -12.72
N LYS A 175 -9.53 -12.83 -11.65
CA LYS A 175 -9.95 -12.49 -10.28
C LYS A 175 -9.47 -11.09 -9.89
N ALA A 176 -8.24 -10.72 -10.24
CA ALA A 176 -7.69 -9.40 -9.94
C ALA A 176 -8.46 -8.30 -10.69
N VAL A 177 -8.69 -8.46 -11.99
CA VAL A 177 -9.45 -7.51 -12.81
C VAL A 177 -10.86 -7.32 -12.26
N ILE A 178 -11.59 -8.41 -12.02
CA ILE A 178 -12.97 -8.34 -11.47
C ILE A 178 -12.96 -7.59 -10.12
N ARG A 179 -12.05 -7.92 -9.22
CA ARG A 179 -11.97 -7.28 -7.90
C ARG A 179 -11.74 -5.78 -8.00
N VAL A 180 -10.77 -5.35 -8.82
CA VAL A 180 -10.40 -3.93 -8.94
C VAL A 180 -11.50 -3.13 -9.65
N THR A 181 -12.07 -3.67 -10.73
CA THR A 181 -13.15 -2.98 -11.46
C THR A 181 -14.45 -2.94 -10.66
N PHE A 182 -14.79 -3.99 -9.91
CA PHE A 182 -15.97 -4.01 -9.05
C PHE A 182 -15.91 -2.94 -7.96
N TRP A 183 -14.83 -2.90 -7.16
CA TRP A 183 -14.69 -1.89 -6.12
C TRP A 183 -14.51 -0.47 -6.67
N GLY A 184 -13.82 -0.32 -7.80
CA GLY A 184 -13.72 0.94 -8.52
C GLY A 184 -15.05 1.46 -8.99
N THR A 185 -15.91 0.57 -9.53
CA THR A 185 -17.29 0.91 -9.93
C THR A 185 -18.13 1.38 -8.74
N ILE A 186 -18.10 0.64 -7.62
CA ILE A 186 -18.84 1.02 -6.40
C ILE A 186 -18.42 2.43 -5.95
N ALA A 187 -17.13 2.71 -5.88
CA ALA A 187 -16.62 4.02 -5.46
C ALA A 187 -17.11 5.14 -6.41
N MET A 188 -17.06 4.92 -7.72
CA MET A 188 -17.51 5.91 -8.72
C MET A 188 -19.01 6.14 -8.67
N VAL A 189 -19.81 5.08 -8.53
CA VAL A 189 -21.29 5.20 -8.42
C VAL A 189 -21.68 5.95 -7.15
N LEU A 190 -21.08 5.63 -6.01
CA LEU A 190 -21.39 6.32 -4.75
C LEU A 190 -21.05 7.81 -4.84
N THR A 191 -19.93 8.18 -5.43
CA THR A 191 -19.55 9.59 -5.58
C THR A 191 -20.43 10.31 -6.63
N ALA A 192 -20.87 9.64 -7.69
CA ALA A 192 -21.84 10.19 -8.63
C ALA A 192 -23.19 10.48 -7.94
N ILE A 193 -23.69 9.56 -7.12
CA ILE A 193 -24.92 9.76 -6.34
C ILE A 193 -24.78 10.98 -5.43
N VAL A 194 -23.65 11.11 -4.71
CA VAL A 194 -23.39 12.30 -3.89
C VAL A 194 -23.39 13.57 -4.74
N GLY A 195 -22.71 13.55 -5.90
CA GLY A 195 -22.70 14.69 -6.82
C GLY A 195 -24.10 15.11 -7.27
N HIS A 196 -24.93 14.15 -7.69
CA HIS A 196 -26.32 14.44 -8.07
C HIS A 196 -27.18 14.95 -6.92
N LEU A 197 -27.03 14.41 -5.73
CA LEU A 197 -27.84 14.83 -4.56
C LEU A 197 -27.51 16.26 -4.09
N PHE A 198 -26.24 16.65 -4.13
CA PHE A 198 -25.79 17.95 -3.63
C PHE A 198 -25.59 18.99 -4.73
N GLY A 199 -25.41 18.59 -5.98
CA GLY A 199 -25.24 19.51 -7.13
C GLY A 199 -26.49 20.32 -7.48
N VAL A 200 -27.66 19.76 -7.27
CA VAL A 200 -28.97 20.43 -7.56
C VAL A 200 -29.23 21.62 -6.64
N GLN A 201 -28.49 21.80 -5.54
CA GLN A 201 -28.71 22.90 -4.58
C GLN A 201 -27.81 24.11 -4.79
N VAL A 202 -26.93 24.09 -5.80
CA VAL A 202 -25.89 25.14 -6.02
C VAL A 202 -26.11 25.89 -7.35
N ALA A 203 -27.26 25.70 -8.02
CA ALA A 203 -27.64 26.39 -9.24
C ALA A 203 -28.48 27.64 -8.96
#